data_dd2cc0d1494a10e5209632f72bc9964d
#
_entry.id   dd2cc0d1494a10e5209632f72bc9964d
#
_cell.length_a   1.000
_cell.length_b   1.000
_cell.length_c   1.000
_cell.angle_alpha   90.00
_cell.angle_beta   90.00
_cell.angle_gamma   90.00
#
_symmetry.space_group_name_H-M   'P 1'
#
loop_
_entity.id
_entity.type
_entity.pdbx_description
1 polymer ?
#
loop_
_entity_poly.entity_id
_entity_poly.type
_entity_poly.pdbx_seq_one_letter_code
_entity_poly.pdbx_strand_id
1 'polypeptide(L)'
;MTEQEKIKRLGELIDQADAIVVGTASGMSAASGKDWRYFYQDDDVYKKIAGGLREKYGDRNFFDAYYDNRMTKGEHWALKLRSMDHTRKSEPGEAYEDLKELMEGKNYYLVTTNQDALLYRLFPADRITRLQGDWRYFQCKNRCHDAIYEDEHILDELLPRIKEDSLPEELIPRCPKCGGEMTEWVRSREFLQGELYRKEYDRYINFIRANMDKKILFLELGVGMMTPMFIKEPFMNMTYQLPKAHYVTVNPKHAIIPKEIASKSLDIQDDIAFVLKELLGKSTDHLKRQEKDNIFDSSRIY
;
A
#
# COMPACT_ATOMS: atom_id res chain seq x y z
N MET A 1 29.75 0.77 2.12
CA MET A 1 29.16 1.76 1.18
C MET A 1 28.37 2.77 2.01
N THR A 2 28.49 4.06 1.68
CA THR A 2 27.61 5.13 2.19
C THR A 2 26.23 4.98 1.57
N GLU A 3 25.21 5.62 2.14
CA GLU A 3 23.85 5.58 1.55
C GLU A 3 23.85 6.16 0.13
N GLN A 4 24.61 7.23 -0.13
CA GLN A 4 24.74 7.81 -1.47
C GLN A 4 25.36 6.83 -2.49
N GLU A 5 26.37 6.06 -2.07
CA GLU A 5 26.96 5.01 -2.93
C GLU A 5 25.96 3.88 -3.19
N LYS A 6 25.10 3.55 -2.20
CA LYS A 6 24.03 2.57 -2.35
C LYS A 6 22.95 3.05 -3.32
N ILE A 7 22.54 4.33 -3.24
CA ILE A 7 21.56 4.92 -4.18
C ILE A 7 22.11 4.89 -5.61
N LYS A 8 23.38 5.29 -5.81
CA LYS A 8 24.03 5.18 -7.12
C LYS A 8 24.04 3.73 -7.63
N ARG A 9 24.34 2.78 -6.74
CA ARG A 9 24.36 1.35 -7.10
C ARG A 9 22.97 0.84 -7.46
N LEU A 10 21.92 1.32 -6.79
CA LEU A 10 20.52 1.03 -7.17
C LEU A 10 20.23 1.52 -8.60
N GLY A 11 20.64 2.74 -8.95
CA GLY A 11 20.50 3.26 -10.32
C GLY A 11 21.13 2.34 -11.36
N GLU A 12 22.38 1.88 -11.11
CA GLU A 12 23.05 0.92 -11.99
C GLU A 12 22.30 -0.43 -12.10
N LEU A 13 21.72 -0.93 -11.00
CA LEU A 13 20.93 -2.16 -11.02
C LEU A 13 19.64 -2.00 -11.81
N ILE A 14 18.95 -0.86 -11.70
CA ILE A 14 17.76 -0.52 -12.49
C ILE A 14 18.09 -0.49 -13.98
N ASP A 15 19.21 0.12 -14.36
CA ASP A 15 19.61 0.22 -15.77
C ASP A 15 20.05 -1.11 -16.37
N GLN A 16 20.63 -2.00 -15.56
CA GLN A 16 21.11 -3.31 -15.99
C GLN A 16 20.04 -4.41 -15.94
N ALA A 17 18.90 -4.14 -15.29
CA ALA A 17 17.84 -5.13 -15.13
C ALA A 17 17.12 -5.39 -16.45
N ASP A 18 16.96 -6.67 -16.80
CA ASP A 18 16.09 -7.12 -17.90
C ASP A 18 14.60 -7.07 -17.49
N ALA A 19 14.35 -7.15 -16.18
CA ALA A 19 13.01 -7.06 -15.59
C ALA A 19 13.07 -6.53 -14.16
N ILE A 20 12.07 -5.74 -13.76
CA ILE A 20 11.98 -5.15 -12.43
C ILE A 20 10.63 -5.52 -11.81
N VAL A 21 10.64 -6.10 -10.61
CA VAL A 21 9.43 -6.27 -9.81
C VAL A 21 9.49 -5.29 -8.65
N VAL A 22 8.58 -4.32 -8.65
CA VAL A 22 8.48 -3.32 -7.59
C VAL A 22 7.43 -3.75 -6.59
N GLY A 23 7.81 -3.88 -5.32
CA GLY A 23 6.93 -4.16 -4.20
C GLY A 23 6.71 -2.91 -3.35
N THR A 24 5.46 -2.46 -3.20
CA THR A 24 5.12 -1.28 -2.41
C THR A 24 4.24 -1.62 -1.21
N ALA A 25 4.45 -0.92 -0.10
CA ALA A 25 3.61 -1.01 1.09
C ALA A 25 3.38 0.39 1.71
N SER A 26 2.86 0.45 2.93
CA SER A 26 2.46 1.69 3.62
C SER A 26 3.56 2.78 3.67
N GLY A 27 4.83 2.40 3.68
CA GLY A 27 5.93 3.37 3.59
C GLY A 27 5.95 4.15 2.28
N MET A 28 5.53 3.56 1.15
CA MET A 28 5.39 4.27 -0.12
C MET A 28 4.28 5.31 -0.07
N SER A 29 3.11 4.97 0.50
CA SER A 29 2.02 5.92 0.70
C SER A 29 2.44 7.05 1.64
N ALA A 30 3.13 6.74 2.75
CA ALA A 30 3.62 7.74 3.70
C ALA A 30 4.65 8.70 3.07
N ALA A 31 5.51 8.21 2.17
CA ALA A 31 6.47 9.02 1.42
C ALA A 31 5.78 9.95 0.40
N SER A 32 4.56 9.63 -0.01
CA SER A 32 3.80 10.41 -1.00
C SER A 32 3.12 11.64 -0.43
N GLY A 33 3.12 11.84 0.89
CA GLY A 33 2.59 13.05 1.49
C GLY A 33 1.73 12.84 2.74
N LYS A 34 1.10 13.93 3.20
CA LYS A 34 0.35 13.97 4.45
C LYS A 34 -0.92 13.13 4.41
N ASP A 35 -1.54 12.98 3.26
CA ASP A 35 -2.88 12.39 3.11
C ASP A 35 -2.94 10.90 3.46
N TRP A 36 -1.81 10.22 3.58
CA TRP A 36 -1.73 8.79 3.85
C TRP A 36 -1.11 8.42 5.19
N ARG A 37 -0.76 9.42 6.03
CA ARG A 37 -0.19 9.18 7.37
C ARG A 37 -1.26 8.85 8.41
N TYR A 38 -2.52 9.21 8.14
CA TYR A 38 -3.66 9.03 9.04
C TYR A 38 -3.87 7.58 9.50
N PHE A 39 -3.37 6.65 8.71
CA PHE A 39 -3.52 5.23 9.01
C PHE A 39 -2.83 4.86 10.34
N TYR A 40 -1.70 5.50 10.65
CA TYR A 40 -0.91 5.25 11.84
C TYR A 40 -0.64 6.49 12.70
N GLN A 41 -1.20 7.65 12.35
CA GLN A 41 -0.94 8.92 13.02
C GLN A 41 -2.23 9.67 13.35
N ASP A 42 -2.21 10.41 14.47
CA ASP A 42 -3.27 11.35 14.87
C ASP A 42 -3.11 12.67 14.13
N ASP A 43 -3.34 12.65 12.83
CA ASP A 43 -3.27 13.82 11.97
C ASP A 43 -4.65 14.43 11.65
N ASP A 44 -4.65 15.50 10.87
CA ASP A 44 -5.89 16.20 10.51
C ASP A 44 -6.78 15.38 9.58
N VAL A 45 -6.19 14.47 8.78
CA VAL A 45 -6.95 13.54 7.93
C VAL A 45 -7.68 12.52 8.82
N TYR A 46 -6.99 11.92 9.79
CA TYR A 46 -7.62 11.03 10.74
C TYR A 46 -8.75 11.71 11.53
N LYS A 47 -8.52 12.91 12.06
CA LYS A 47 -9.53 13.69 12.77
C LYS A 47 -10.79 13.91 11.93
N LYS A 48 -10.61 14.21 10.63
CA LYS A 48 -11.74 14.41 9.70
C LYS A 48 -12.48 13.09 9.42
N ILE A 49 -11.77 11.98 9.25
CA ILE A 49 -12.37 10.66 9.00
C ILE A 49 -13.11 10.16 10.26
N ALA A 50 -12.47 10.25 11.41
CA ALA A 50 -13.04 9.76 12.67
C ALA A 50 -14.20 10.63 13.18
N GLY A 51 -14.17 11.95 12.92
CA GLY A 51 -15.17 12.86 13.48
C GLY A 51 -15.20 12.80 15.01
N GLY A 52 -16.37 12.76 15.61
CA GLY A 52 -16.57 12.65 17.05
C GLY A 52 -16.17 11.29 17.63
N LEU A 53 -15.99 10.23 16.79
CA LEU A 53 -15.56 8.92 17.26
C LEU A 53 -14.19 8.95 17.93
N ARG A 54 -13.29 9.81 17.42
CA ARG A 54 -11.97 10.02 18.00
C ARG A 54 -12.04 10.46 19.46
N GLU A 55 -12.92 11.40 19.79
CA GLU A 55 -13.10 11.88 21.16
C GLU A 55 -13.86 10.86 22.02
N LYS A 56 -14.84 10.16 21.43
CA LYS A 56 -15.66 9.18 22.12
C LYS A 56 -14.86 7.94 22.57
N TYR A 57 -13.98 7.44 21.72
CA TYR A 57 -13.23 6.19 21.96
C TYR A 57 -11.78 6.41 22.35
N GLY A 58 -11.19 7.56 22.01
CA GLY A 58 -9.83 7.91 22.34
C GLY A 58 -8.76 7.34 21.39
N ASP A 59 -9.19 6.69 20.30
CA ASP A 59 -8.27 6.19 19.27
C ASP A 59 -7.52 7.33 18.60
N ARG A 60 -6.25 7.10 18.26
CA ARG A 60 -5.35 8.15 17.77
C ARG A 60 -4.89 7.95 16.32
N ASN A 61 -5.43 6.95 15.65
CA ASN A 61 -5.18 6.69 14.25
C ASN A 61 -6.29 5.79 13.68
N PHE A 62 -6.34 5.70 12.35
CA PHE A 62 -7.36 4.90 11.67
C PHE A 62 -7.23 3.40 11.97
N PHE A 63 -6.00 2.87 12.08
CA PHE A 63 -5.79 1.45 12.33
C PHE A 63 -6.37 1.02 13.68
N ASP A 64 -6.13 1.78 14.75
CA ASP A 64 -6.70 1.49 16.07
C ASP A 64 -8.23 1.58 16.05
N ALA A 65 -8.78 2.66 15.46
CA ALA A 65 -10.23 2.87 15.33
C ALA A 65 -10.92 1.78 14.50
N TYR A 66 -10.28 1.32 13.42
CA TYR A 66 -10.83 0.29 12.55
C TYR A 66 -11.01 -1.05 13.26
N TYR A 67 -10.15 -1.37 14.22
CA TYR A 67 -10.21 -2.60 15.01
C TYR A 67 -10.82 -2.41 16.40
N ASP A 68 -11.32 -1.21 16.74
CA ASP A 68 -11.95 -0.97 18.04
C ASP A 68 -13.33 -1.64 18.12
N ASN A 69 -13.42 -2.71 18.88
CA ASN A 69 -14.64 -3.48 19.07
C ASN A 69 -15.66 -2.82 20.00
N ARG A 70 -15.37 -1.65 20.58
CA ARG A 70 -16.31 -0.85 21.39
C ARG A 70 -17.31 -0.09 20.51
N MET A 71 -16.96 0.19 19.25
CA MET A 71 -17.83 0.89 18.31
C MET A 71 -19.04 0.06 17.93
N THR A 72 -20.16 0.71 17.76
CA THR A 72 -21.34 0.10 17.16
C THR A 72 -21.11 -0.18 15.67
N LYS A 73 -21.94 -1.03 15.08
CA LYS A 73 -21.88 -1.36 13.67
C LYS A 73 -22.01 -0.12 12.78
N GLY A 74 -22.95 0.77 13.12
CA GLY A 74 -23.18 2.01 12.38
C GLY A 74 -21.98 2.95 12.44
N GLU A 75 -21.29 3.04 13.58
CA GLU A 75 -20.08 3.85 13.75
C GLU A 75 -18.90 3.29 12.94
N HIS A 76 -18.70 1.97 12.96
CA HIS A 76 -17.72 1.33 12.09
C HIS A 76 -17.98 1.61 10.61
N TRP A 77 -19.24 1.56 10.18
CA TRP A 77 -19.60 1.87 8.81
C TRP A 77 -19.38 3.34 8.47
N ALA A 78 -19.67 4.26 9.37
CA ALA A 78 -19.38 5.68 9.17
C ALA A 78 -17.88 5.94 9.00
N LEU A 79 -17.05 5.34 9.86
CA LEU A 79 -15.59 5.40 9.77
C LEU A 79 -15.06 4.86 8.42
N LYS A 80 -15.54 3.67 8.02
CA LYS A 80 -15.16 3.03 6.76
C LYS A 80 -15.54 3.85 5.54
N LEU A 81 -16.79 4.30 5.45
CA LEU A 81 -17.27 5.09 4.31
C LEU A 81 -16.48 6.39 4.15
N ARG A 82 -16.14 7.08 5.24
CA ARG A 82 -15.34 8.30 5.20
C ARG A 82 -13.89 8.00 4.74
N SER A 83 -13.32 6.87 5.16
CA SER A 83 -11.99 6.44 4.70
C SER A 83 -11.99 6.05 3.22
N MET A 84 -13.03 5.38 2.75
CA MET A 84 -13.23 5.05 1.33
C MET A 84 -13.39 6.31 0.48
N ASP A 85 -14.17 7.28 0.95
CA ASP A 85 -14.33 8.58 0.28
C ASP A 85 -13.00 9.37 0.23
N HIS A 86 -12.22 9.35 1.31
CA HIS A 86 -10.88 9.91 1.31
C HIS A 86 -9.99 9.23 0.27
N THR A 87 -9.97 7.90 0.23
CA THR A 87 -9.22 7.12 -0.77
C THR A 87 -9.64 7.48 -2.20
N ARG A 88 -10.94 7.60 -2.45
CA ARG A 88 -11.49 7.99 -3.75
C ARG A 88 -11.03 9.38 -4.20
N LYS A 89 -10.91 10.32 -3.28
CA LYS A 89 -10.57 11.72 -3.56
C LYS A 89 -9.07 12.02 -3.54
N SER A 90 -8.27 11.14 -2.97
CA SER A 90 -6.83 11.37 -2.83
C SER A 90 -6.09 11.16 -4.14
N GLU A 91 -5.08 11.98 -4.38
CA GLU A 91 -4.22 11.89 -5.55
C GLU A 91 -2.86 11.25 -5.20
N PRO A 92 -2.19 10.62 -6.16
CA PRO A 92 -0.82 10.17 -5.97
C PRO A 92 0.08 11.36 -5.65
N GLY A 93 0.93 11.21 -4.64
CA GLY A 93 1.94 12.22 -4.34
C GLY A 93 3.21 12.03 -5.16
N GLU A 94 4.15 12.98 -5.00
CA GLU A 94 5.39 13.03 -5.79
C GLU A 94 6.17 11.72 -5.83
N ALA A 95 6.22 10.96 -4.73
CA ALA A 95 6.95 9.68 -4.72
C ALA A 95 6.38 8.65 -5.71
N TYR A 96 5.06 8.62 -5.92
CA TYR A 96 4.44 7.76 -6.93
C TYR A 96 4.70 8.26 -8.36
N GLU A 97 4.70 9.58 -8.58
CA GLU A 97 5.04 10.18 -9.86
C GLU A 97 6.53 9.92 -10.21
N ASP A 98 7.43 10.08 -9.23
CA ASP A 98 8.85 9.78 -9.39
C ASP A 98 9.08 8.28 -9.68
N LEU A 99 8.33 7.38 -9.03
CA LEU A 99 8.38 5.96 -9.35
C LEU A 99 7.92 5.69 -10.79
N LYS A 100 6.84 6.35 -11.24
CA LYS A 100 6.35 6.22 -12.61
C LYS A 100 7.41 6.63 -13.62
N GLU A 101 8.03 7.79 -13.42
CA GLU A 101 9.10 8.29 -14.28
C GLU A 101 10.31 7.33 -14.30
N LEU A 102 10.72 6.82 -13.14
CA LEU A 102 11.81 5.86 -13.02
C LEU A 102 11.55 4.54 -13.77
N MET A 103 10.28 4.12 -13.86
CA MET A 103 9.87 2.90 -14.57
C MET A 103 9.58 3.11 -16.06
N GLU A 104 9.64 4.34 -16.56
CA GLU A 104 9.38 4.63 -17.97
C GLU A 104 10.35 3.90 -18.89
N GLY A 105 9.82 3.22 -19.91
CA GLY A 105 10.60 2.41 -20.85
C GLY A 105 11.20 1.11 -20.28
N LYS A 106 10.99 0.80 -18.99
CA LYS A 106 11.49 -0.44 -18.36
C LYS A 106 10.47 -1.59 -18.50
N ASN A 107 10.95 -2.81 -18.45
CA ASN A 107 10.10 -4.01 -18.33
C ASN A 107 9.83 -4.26 -16.84
N TYR A 108 8.69 -3.79 -16.33
CA TYR A 108 8.37 -3.84 -14.91
C TYR A 108 7.03 -4.49 -14.60
N TYR A 109 6.87 -4.91 -13.36
CA TYR A 109 5.61 -5.32 -12.74
C TYR A 109 5.52 -4.80 -11.30
N LEU A 110 4.32 -4.43 -10.85
CA LEU A 110 4.07 -3.84 -9.54
C LEU A 110 3.26 -4.80 -8.67
N VAL A 111 3.67 -5.00 -7.44
CA VAL A 111 2.88 -5.69 -6.42
C VAL A 111 2.72 -4.78 -5.20
N THR A 112 1.53 -4.74 -4.63
CA THR A 112 1.28 -3.86 -3.50
C THR A 112 0.45 -4.51 -2.41
N THR A 113 0.77 -4.16 -1.17
CA THR A 113 -0.08 -4.41 0.00
C THR A 113 -0.92 -3.19 0.36
N ASN A 114 -0.70 -2.05 -0.32
CA ASN A 114 -1.52 -0.86 -0.13
C ASN A 114 -2.91 -1.06 -0.72
N GLN A 115 -3.89 -0.55 -0.01
CA GLN A 115 -5.31 -0.61 -0.36
C GLN A 115 -5.82 0.74 -0.88
N ASP A 116 -4.91 1.70 -1.07
CA ASP A 116 -5.15 3.09 -1.43
C ASP A 116 -5.42 3.35 -2.91
N ALA A 117 -5.25 2.34 -3.74
CA ALA A 117 -5.45 2.41 -5.20
C ALA A 117 -4.59 3.41 -5.96
N LEU A 118 -3.60 4.07 -5.35
CA LEU A 118 -2.80 5.13 -5.97
C LEU A 118 -2.00 4.65 -7.18
N LEU A 119 -1.48 3.42 -7.15
CA LEU A 119 -0.78 2.85 -8.30
C LEU A 119 -1.67 2.80 -9.56
N TYR A 120 -2.97 2.50 -9.40
CA TYR A 120 -3.91 2.40 -10.53
C TYR A 120 -4.20 3.73 -11.23
N ARG A 121 -3.87 4.85 -10.60
CA ARG A 121 -4.01 6.18 -11.21
C ARG A 121 -2.86 6.53 -12.15
N LEU A 122 -1.72 5.86 -12.00
CA LEU A 122 -0.49 6.19 -12.70
C LEU A 122 0.00 5.07 -13.62
N PHE A 123 -0.31 3.82 -13.31
CA PHE A 123 0.23 2.65 -14.01
C PHE A 123 -0.88 1.80 -14.62
N PRO A 124 -0.60 1.08 -15.72
CA PRO A 124 -1.54 0.17 -16.35
C PRO A 124 -2.00 -0.93 -15.38
N ALA A 125 -3.30 -1.17 -15.31
CA ALA A 125 -3.89 -2.14 -14.38
C ALA A 125 -3.42 -3.60 -14.61
N ASP A 126 -3.02 -3.93 -15.83
CA ASP A 126 -2.50 -5.26 -16.18
C ASP A 126 -1.06 -5.50 -15.66
N ARG A 127 -0.40 -4.44 -15.16
CA ARG A 127 0.92 -4.49 -14.53
C ARG A 127 0.89 -4.37 -13.01
N ILE A 128 -0.27 -4.48 -12.39
CA ILE A 128 -0.44 -4.34 -10.94
C ILE A 128 -1.12 -5.57 -10.35
N THR A 129 -0.64 -6.02 -9.19
CA THR A 129 -1.30 -7.02 -8.34
C THR A 129 -1.53 -6.45 -6.94
N ARG A 130 -2.79 -6.46 -6.48
CA ARG A 130 -3.24 -6.04 -5.14
C ARG A 130 -3.26 -7.25 -4.21
N LEU A 131 -2.22 -7.42 -3.40
CA LEU A 131 -2.09 -8.59 -2.53
C LEU A 131 -3.07 -8.58 -1.33
N GLN A 132 -3.55 -7.39 -0.97
CA GLN A 132 -4.45 -7.20 0.18
C GLN A 132 -5.79 -6.55 -0.19
N GLY A 133 -6.16 -6.53 -1.47
CA GLY A 133 -7.41 -5.92 -1.92
C GLY A 133 -7.32 -4.40 -2.10
N ASP A 134 -8.47 -3.74 -2.04
CA ASP A 134 -8.60 -2.34 -2.44
C ASP A 134 -9.86 -1.71 -1.83
N TRP A 135 -9.72 -0.54 -1.23
CA TRP A 135 -10.82 0.22 -0.60
C TRP A 135 -11.90 0.70 -1.56
N ARG A 136 -11.69 0.65 -2.87
CA ARG A 136 -12.69 1.04 -3.88
C ARG A 136 -13.76 -0.01 -4.12
N TYR A 137 -13.72 -1.13 -3.43
CA TYR A 137 -14.64 -2.24 -3.69
C TYR A 137 -15.25 -2.81 -2.42
N PHE A 138 -16.50 -3.23 -2.56
CA PHE A 138 -17.20 -4.08 -1.60
C PHE A 138 -17.28 -5.52 -2.08
N GLN A 139 -17.41 -6.43 -1.16
CA GLN A 139 -17.70 -7.85 -1.37
C GLN A 139 -18.79 -8.34 -0.44
N CYS A 140 -19.41 -9.47 -0.77
CA CYS A 140 -20.26 -10.17 0.18
C CYS A 140 -19.42 -10.70 1.35
N LYS A 141 -19.77 -10.34 2.59
CA LYS A 141 -19.10 -10.82 3.80
C LYS A 141 -19.12 -12.35 3.91
N ASN A 142 -20.22 -12.99 3.44
CA ASN A 142 -20.37 -14.45 3.42
C ASN A 142 -19.67 -15.10 2.21
N ARG A 143 -19.08 -14.31 1.29
CA ARG A 143 -18.45 -14.82 0.06
C ARG A 143 -19.37 -15.76 -0.72
N CYS A 144 -20.67 -15.46 -0.77
CA CYS A 144 -21.69 -16.34 -1.34
C CYS A 144 -21.57 -16.49 -2.88
N HIS A 145 -20.79 -15.65 -3.53
CA HIS A 145 -20.50 -15.66 -4.96
C HIS A 145 -19.19 -14.92 -5.25
N ASP A 146 -18.65 -15.15 -6.42
CA ASP A 146 -17.39 -14.56 -6.88
C ASP A 146 -17.69 -13.22 -7.60
N ALA A 147 -17.90 -12.16 -6.82
CA ALA A 147 -18.05 -10.80 -7.33
C ALA A 147 -17.62 -9.77 -6.30
N ILE A 148 -17.03 -8.69 -6.78
CA ILE A 148 -16.77 -7.45 -6.05
C ILE A 148 -17.56 -6.31 -6.72
N TYR A 149 -17.85 -5.27 -5.96
CA TYR A 149 -18.71 -4.16 -6.36
C TYR A 149 -17.99 -2.85 -6.13
N GLU A 150 -17.98 -1.97 -7.13
CA GLU A 150 -17.41 -0.63 -6.98
C GLU A 150 -18.18 0.18 -5.94
N ASP A 151 -17.47 1.00 -5.18
CA ASP A 151 -18.00 1.72 -4.03
C ASP A 151 -18.64 3.07 -4.40
N GLU A 152 -18.37 3.65 -5.57
CA GLU A 152 -18.68 5.02 -5.90
C GLU A 152 -20.15 5.40 -5.69
N HIS A 153 -21.07 4.64 -6.23
CA HIS A 153 -22.52 4.89 -6.06
C HIS A 153 -22.97 4.68 -4.62
N ILE A 154 -22.39 3.70 -3.94
CA ILE A 154 -22.71 3.39 -2.54
C ILE A 154 -22.25 4.55 -1.63
N LEU A 155 -21.06 5.09 -1.88
CA LEU A 155 -20.54 6.23 -1.12
C LEU A 155 -21.40 7.48 -1.31
N ASP A 156 -21.78 7.82 -2.55
CA ASP A 156 -22.59 8.99 -2.85
C ASP A 156 -23.97 8.92 -2.19
N GLU A 157 -24.55 7.72 -2.08
CA GLU A 157 -25.82 7.49 -1.39
C GLU A 157 -25.69 7.55 0.13
N LEU A 158 -24.67 6.90 0.71
CA LEU A 158 -24.62 6.64 2.15
C LEU A 158 -23.91 7.74 2.95
N LEU A 159 -22.92 8.43 2.41
CA LEU A 159 -22.20 9.49 3.13
C LEU A 159 -23.12 10.58 3.67
N PRO A 160 -24.14 11.09 2.91
CA PRO A 160 -25.08 12.09 3.42
C PRO A 160 -26.03 11.54 4.50
N ARG A 161 -26.08 10.23 4.66
CA ARG A 161 -26.97 9.56 5.64
C ARG A 161 -26.30 9.33 7.00
N ILE A 162 -25.00 9.56 7.12
CA ILE A 162 -24.28 9.47 8.39
C ILE A 162 -24.78 10.60 9.31
N LYS A 163 -25.27 10.24 10.50
CA LYS A 163 -25.72 11.18 11.53
C LYS A 163 -24.99 10.85 12.83
N GLU A 164 -24.53 11.88 13.54
CA GLU A 164 -23.84 11.70 14.83
C GLU A 164 -22.74 10.60 14.77
N ASP A 165 -21.95 10.64 13.69
CA ASP A 165 -20.87 9.68 13.39
C ASP A 165 -21.31 8.21 13.26
N SER A 166 -22.58 7.96 12.99
CA SER A 166 -23.15 6.61 12.80
C SER A 166 -23.98 6.52 11.52
N LEU A 167 -23.86 5.43 10.79
CA LEU A 167 -24.78 5.07 9.71
C LEU A 167 -25.94 4.28 10.30
N PRO A 168 -27.22 4.62 10.00
CA PRO A 168 -28.36 3.80 10.40
C PRO A 168 -28.20 2.35 9.94
N GLU A 169 -28.47 1.39 10.83
CA GLU A 169 -28.18 -0.04 10.55
C GLU A 169 -28.96 -0.59 9.35
N GLU A 170 -30.17 -0.08 9.10
CA GLU A 170 -31.00 -0.43 7.96
C GLU A 170 -30.41 -0.01 6.61
N LEU A 171 -29.47 0.94 6.63
CA LEU A 171 -28.75 1.42 5.43
C LEU A 171 -27.43 0.69 5.17
N ILE A 172 -27.02 -0.20 6.08
CA ILE A 172 -25.79 -1.00 5.88
C ILE A 172 -25.92 -1.83 4.60
N PRO A 173 -24.95 -1.72 3.65
CA PRO A 173 -25.04 -2.39 2.37
C PRO A 173 -25.26 -3.89 2.48
N ARG A 174 -26.20 -4.39 1.66
CA ARG A 174 -26.56 -5.80 1.62
C ARG A 174 -26.17 -6.44 0.30
N CYS A 175 -25.72 -7.68 0.38
CA CYS A 175 -25.38 -8.46 -0.79
C CYS A 175 -26.61 -8.68 -1.69
N PRO A 176 -26.56 -8.29 -2.97
CA PRO A 176 -27.71 -8.42 -3.87
C PRO A 176 -28.09 -9.89 -4.14
N LYS A 177 -27.20 -10.86 -3.86
CA LYS A 177 -27.45 -12.28 -4.10
C LYS A 177 -28.01 -13.02 -2.89
N CYS A 178 -27.51 -12.77 -1.68
CA CYS A 178 -27.91 -13.52 -0.49
C CYS A 178 -28.57 -12.66 0.59
N GLY A 179 -28.67 -11.33 0.42
CA GLY A 179 -29.18 -10.41 1.44
C GLY A 179 -28.31 -10.23 2.67
N GLY A 180 -27.18 -10.96 2.78
CA GLY A 180 -26.21 -10.82 3.86
C GLY A 180 -25.49 -9.48 3.79
N GLU A 181 -24.72 -9.14 4.83
CA GLU A 181 -23.96 -7.89 4.84
C GLU A 181 -22.88 -7.88 3.79
N MET A 182 -22.60 -6.68 3.26
CA MET A 182 -21.38 -6.40 2.50
C MET A 182 -20.23 -6.05 3.44
N THR A 183 -19.01 -6.12 2.95
CA THR A 183 -17.81 -5.58 3.60
C THR A 183 -16.86 -5.07 2.53
N GLU A 184 -15.91 -4.26 2.90
CA GLU A 184 -14.84 -3.82 2.01
C GLU A 184 -14.03 -5.02 1.46
N TRP A 185 -13.53 -4.90 0.23
CA TRP A 185 -12.70 -5.95 -0.37
C TRP A 185 -11.23 -5.75 0.02
N VAL A 186 -10.95 -5.91 1.30
CA VAL A 186 -9.59 -5.83 1.86
C VAL A 186 -9.25 -7.08 2.66
N ARG A 187 -7.95 -7.36 2.79
CA ARG A 187 -7.44 -8.57 3.43
C ARG A 187 -7.94 -8.68 4.87
N SER A 188 -8.78 -9.65 5.10
CA SER A 188 -9.37 -10.01 6.36
C SER A 188 -9.65 -11.52 6.36
N ARG A 189 -10.29 -12.02 7.41
CA ARG A 189 -10.78 -13.41 7.45
C ARG A 189 -11.83 -13.69 6.37
N GLU A 190 -12.60 -12.69 6.00
CA GLU A 190 -13.67 -12.76 5.00
C GLU A 190 -13.20 -12.43 3.58
N PHE A 191 -11.93 -12.11 3.36
CA PHE A 191 -11.41 -11.66 2.07
C PHE A 191 -11.69 -12.64 0.94
N LEU A 192 -12.32 -12.15 -0.14
CA LEU A 192 -12.67 -12.93 -1.32
C LEU A 192 -11.45 -13.00 -2.28
N GLN A 193 -10.83 -14.16 -2.35
CA GLN A 193 -9.82 -14.48 -3.36
C GLN A 193 -10.51 -15.03 -4.62
N GLY A 194 -11.36 -14.20 -5.24
CA GLY A 194 -12.14 -14.54 -6.42
C GLY A 194 -11.34 -14.55 -7.71
N GLU A 195 -12.03 -14.63 -8.84
CA GLU A 195 -11.41 -14.70 -10.17
C GLU A 195 -10.51 -13.50 -10.48
N LEU A 196 -10.94 -12.28 -10.11
CA LEU A 196 -10.14 -11.08 -10.31
C LEU A 196 -8.80 -11.16 -9.56
N TYR A 197 -8.85 -11.54 -8.26
CA TYR A 197 -7.63 -11.70 -7.45
C TYR A 197 -6.70 -12.74 -8.04
N ARG A 198 -7.23 -13.91 -8.44
CA ARG A 198 -6.42 -14.96 -9.05
C ARG A 198 -5.80 -14.51 -10.37
N LYS A 199 -6.55 -13.84 -11.24
CA LYS A 199 -6.03 -13.29 -12.52
C LYS A 199 -4.89 -12.29 -12.31
N GLU A 200 -5.00 -11.40 -11.32
CA GLU A 200 -3.91 -10.47 -10.98
C GLU A 200 -2.68 -11.22 -10.46
N TYR A 201 -2.88 -12.18 -9.56
CA TYR A 201 -1.79 -12.98 -9.01
C TYR A 201 -1.11 -13.85 -10.08
N ASP A 202 -1.87 -14.45 -10.99
CA ASP A 202 -1.33 -15.22 -12.11
C ASP A 202 -0.51 -14.36 -13.06
N ARG A 203 -0.92 -13.12 -13.34
CA ARG A 203 -0.12 -12.18 -14.14
C ARG A 203 1.24 -11.89 -13.49
N TYR A 204 1.25 -11.66 -12.19
CA TYR A 204 2.48 -11.46 -11.42
C TYR A 204 3.42 -12.67 -11.52
N ILE A 205 2.90 -13.85 -11.25
CA ILE A 205 3.69 -15.08 -11.30
C ILE A 205 4.18 -15.37 -12.74
N ASN A 206 3.36 -15.12 -13.75
CA ASN A 206 3.75 -15.28 -15.14
C ASN A 206 4.83 -14.30 -15.56
N PHE A 207 4.79 -13.05 -15.06
CA PHE A 207 5.86 -12.08 -15.28
C PHE A 207 7.20 -12.57 -14.71
N ILE A 208 7.19 -13.11 -13.49
CA ILE A 208 8.40 -13.68 -12.87
C ILE A 208 8.91 -14.87 -13.69
N ARG A 209 8.03 -15.83 -14.04
CA ARG A 209 8.40 -17.01 -14.82
C ARG A 209 9.03 -16.66 -16.18
N ALA A 210 8.50 -15.66 -16.86
CA ALA A 210 9.01 -15.18 -18.16
C ALA A 210 10.40 -14.51 -18.06
N ASN A 211 10.86 -14.18 -16.84
CA ASN A 211 12.10 -13.45 -16.62
C ASN A 211 13.07 -14.16 -15.65
N MET A 212 12.75 -15.37 -15.16
CA MET A 212 13.51 -16.05 -14.11
C MET A 212 14.98 -16.36 -14.49
N ASP A 213 15.29 -16.48 -15.77
CA ASP A 213 16.63 -16.74 -16.27
C ASP A 213 17.41 -15.45 -16.61
N LYS A 214 16.77 -14.29 -16.46
CA LYS A 214 17.31 -12.97 -16.77
C LYS A 214 17.78 -12.23 -15.52
N LYS A 215 18.37 -11.05 -15.70
CA LYS A 215 18.69 -10.14 -14.59
C LYS A 215 17.41 -9.52 -14.08
N ILE A 216 16.81 -10.11 -13.06
CA ILE A 216 15.61 -9.60 -12.42
C ILE A 216 15.98 -8.80 -11.15
N LEU A 217 15.43 -7.60 -11.03
CA LEU A 217 15.55 -6.78 -9.84
C LEU A 217 14.24 -6.82 -9.05
N PHE A 218 14.28 -7.26 -7.81
CA PHE A 218 13.22 -7.11 -6.83
C PHE A 218 13.48 -5.82 -6.04
N LEU A 219 12.72 -4.77 -6.33
CA LEU A 219 12.81 -3.47 -5.68
C LEU A 219 11.68 -3.31 -4.66
N GLU A 220 12.00 -3.26 -3.40
CA GLU A 220 11.05 -3.13 -2.30
C GLU A 220 11.05 -1.70 -1.74
N LEU A 221 9.88 -1.07 -1.72
CA LEU A 221 9.68 0.30 -1.28
C LEU A 221 8.72 0.35 -0.08
N GLY A 222 9.28 0.57 1.12
CA GLY A 222 8.51 0.84 2.33
C GLY A 222 7.73 -0.34 2.92
N VAL A 223 8.20 -1.58 2.72
CA VAL A 223 7.59 -2.75 3.33
C VAL A 223 8.07 -2.90 4.77
N GLY A 224 7.14 -2.80 5.71
CA GLY A 224 7.40 -3.01 7.15
C GLY A 224 7.42 -4.47 7.57
N MET A 225 7.42 -4.69 8.90
CA MET A 225 7.44 -6.03 9.50
C MET A 225 6.05 -6.55 9.90
N MET A 226 4.98 -5.79 9.63
CA MET A 226 3.62 -6.20 9.98
C MET A 226 3.12 -7.32 9.07
N THR A 227 3.41 -7.24 7.77
CA THR A 227 2.97 -8.23 6.77
C THR A 227 4.10 -8.60 5.79
N PRO A 228 5.30 -9.02 6.29
CA PRO A 228 6.46 -9.31 5.45
C PRO A 228 6.24 -10.48 4.49
N MET A 229 5.32 -11.40 4.81
CA MET A 229 5.00 -12.59 4.03
C MET A 229 4.40 -12.30 2.65
N PHE A 230 3.94 -11.08 2.39
CA PHE A 230 3.35 -10.76 1.09
C PHE A 230 4.36 -10.26 0.04
N ILE A 231 5.39 -9.52 0.46
CA ILE A 231 6.38 -8.92 -0.45
C ILE A 231 7.80 -9.24 -0.01
N LYS A 232 8.19 -8.83 1.21
CA LYS A 232 9.57 -8.93 1.71
C LYS A 232 10.11 -10.35 1.65
N GLU A 233 9.45 -11.30 2.31
CA GLU A 233 9.88 -12.69 2.33
C GLU A 233 9.85 -13.35 0.94
N PRO A 234 8.80 -13.20 0.11
CA PRO A 234 8.82 -13.69 -1.26
C PRO A 234 9.96 -13.13 -2.11
N PHE A 235 10.26 -11.82 -2.02
CA PHE A 235 11.36 -11.22 -2.77
C PHE A 235 12.72 -11.76 -2.33
N MET A 236 12.94 -11.90 -1.03
CA MET A 236 14.16 -12.52 -0.49
C MET A 236 14.30 -13.97 -0.95
N ASN A 237 13.23 -14.77 -0.87
CA ASN A 237 13.22 -16.17 -1.29
C ASN A 237 13.49 -16.32 -2.79
N MET A 238 12.86 -15.52 -3.63
CA MET A 238 13.11 -15.52 -5.08
C MET A 238 14.53 -15.07 -5.40
N THR A 239 15.06 -14.08 -4.69
CA THR A 239 16.46 -13.67 -4.87
C THR A 239 17.43 -14.78 -4.48
N TYR A 240 17.15 -15.54 -3.44
CA TYR A 240 17.93 -16.71 -3.08
C TYR A 240 17.94 -17.77 -4.18
N GLN A 241 16.77 -18.09 -4.74
CA GLN A 241 16.59 -19.16 -5.71
C GLN A 241 17.09 -18.80 -7.13
N LEU A 242 16.94 -17.54 -7.53
CA LEU A 242 17.26 -17.10 -8.90
C LEU A 242 18.70 -16.58 -8.98
N PRO A 243 19.57 -17.21 -9.80
CA PRO A 243 21.02 -16.92 -9.78
C PRO A 243 21.36 -15.49 -10.20
N LYS A 244 20.57 -14.87 -11.10
CA LYS A 244 20.82 -13.52 -11.62
C LYS A 244 19.93 -12.45 -10.99
N ALA A 245 19.16 -12.83 -9.96
CA ALA A 245 18.29 -11.89 -9.26
C ALA A 245 19.09 -11.01 -8.29
N HIS A 246 18.62 -9.76 -8.16
CA HIS A 246 19.06 -8.82 -7.14
C HIS A 246 17.84 -8.38 -6.31
N TYR A 247 18.07 -8.08 -5.04
CA TYR A 247 17.08 -7.54 -4.14
C TYR A 247 17.55 -6.21 -3.56
N VAL A 248 16.71 -5.19 -3.66
CA VAL A 248 16.98 -3.90 -3.02
C VAL A 248 15.76 -3.53 -2.18
N THR A 249 15.99 -3.18 -0.91
CA THR A 249 14.97 -2.68 0.00
C THR A 249 15.28 -1.25 0.38
N VAL A 250 14.31 -0.35 0.20
CA VAL A 250 14.37 1.05 0.61
C VAL A 250 13.38 1.26 1.75
N ASN A 251 13.89 1.48 2.96
CA ASN A 251 13.06 1.69 4.13
C ASN A 251 13.86 2.37 5.24
N PRO A 252 13.40 3.46 5.83
CA PRO A 252 14.13 4.17 6.91
C PRO A 252 14.41 3.32 8.14
N LYS A 253 13.61 2.26 8.40
CA LYS A 253 13.67 1.47 9.63
C LYS A 253 13.85 -0.04 9.41
N HIS A 254 13.33 -0.57 8.32
CA HIS A 254 13.20 -2.01 8.09
C HIS A 254 13.87 -2.49 6.80
N ALA A 255 14.97 -1.82 6.39
CA ALA A 255 15.84 -2.28 5.30
C ALA A 255 16.69 -3.46 5.80
N ILE A 256 16.13 -4.66 5.79
CA ILE A 256 16.73 -5.88 6.35
C ILE A 256 17.12 -6.81 5.20
N ILE A 257 18.34 -7.35 5.25
CA ILE A 257 18.86 -8.32 4.28
C ILE A 257 19.38 -9.56 5.02
N PRO A 258 18.86 -10.76 4.70
CA PRO A 258 19.43 -12.03 5.19
C PRO A 258 20.85 -12.27 4.64
N LYS A 259 21.70 -12.91 5.45
CA LYS A 259 23.11 -13.20 5.09
C LYS A 259 23.23 -14.03 3.81
N GLU A 260 22.27 -14.91 3.56
CA GLU A 260 22.24 -15.83 2.44
C GLU A 260 22.13 -15.14 1.08
N ILE A 261 21.60 -13.93 1.04
CA ILE A 261 21.44 -13.13 -0.19
C ILE A 261 22.25 -11.83 -0.17
N ALA A 262 23.07 -11.58 0.85
CA ALA A 262 23.76 -10.32 1.06
C ALA A 262 24.65 -9.92 -0.16
N SER A 263 25.25 -10.89 -0.85
CA SER A 263 26.09 -10.63 -2.04
C SER A 263 25.29 -10.18 -3.27
N LYS A 264 23.97 -10.36 -3.27
CA LYS A 264 23.05 -9.98 -4.35
C LYS A 264 22.03 -8.92 -3.92
N SER A 265 22.23 -8.30 -2.76
CA SER A 265 21.22 -7.44 -2.16
C SER A 265 21.80 -6.12 -1.69
N LEU A 266 20.91 -5.13 -1.57
CA LEU A 266 21.26 -3.79 -1.11
C LEU A 266 20.16 -3.28 -0.15
N ASP A 267 20.58 -2.83 1.04
CA ASP A 267 19.74 -2.15 2.02
C ASP A 267 19.96 -0.65 1.95
N ILE A 268 18.92 0.13 1.71
CA ILE A 268 18.97 1.59 1.73
C ILE A 268 18.09 2.06 2.89
N GLN A 269 18.74 2.59 3.94
CA GLN A 269 18.06 3.09 5.13
C GLN A 269 17.80 4.59 5.01
N ASP A 270 16.91 4.94 4.08
CA ASP A 270 16.60 6.34 3.79
C ASP A 270 15.11 6.51 3.42
N ASP A 271 14.67 7.77 3.32
CA ASP A 271 13.33 8.13 2.88
C ASP A 271 13.14 7.78 1.39
N ILE A 272 12.01 7.16 1.07
CA ILE A 272 11.72 6.69 -0.30
C ILE A 272 11.65 7.84 -1.29
N ALA A 273 10.99 8.95 -0.92
CA ALA A 273 10.88 10.11 -1.81
C ALA A 273 12.25 10.73 -2.07
N PHE A 274 13.13 10.76 -1.06
CA PHE A 274 14.52 11.20 -1.22
C PHE A 274 15.26 10.29 -2.20
N VAL A 275 15.22 8.97 -2.01
CA VAL A 275 15.92 8.00 -2.87
C VAL A 275 15.44 8.09 -4.32
N LEU A 276 14.12 8.17 -4.56
CA LEU A 276 13.58 8.26 -5.92
C LEU A 276 14.00 9.57 -6.62
N LYS A 277 14.00 10.70 -5.91
CA LYS A 277 14.47 11.98 -6.47
C LYS A 277 15.94 11.97 -6.79
N GLU A 278 16.79 11.42 -5.91
CA GLU A 278 18.23 11.26 -6.18
C GLU A 278 18.50 10.40 -7.42
N LEU A 279 17.76 9.29 -7.60
CA LEU A 279 17.86 8.44 -8.79
C LEU A 279 17.48 9.20 -10.09
N LEU A 280 16.56 10.14 -10.01
CA LEU A 280 16.11 10.96 -11.14
C LEU A 280 16.91 12.25 -11.31
N GLY A 281 17.88 12.53 -10.43
CA GLY A 281 18.64 13.79 -10.45
C GLY A 281 17.79 15.03 -10.11
N LYS A 282 16.70 14.86 -9.38
CA LYS A 282 15.80 15.95 -8.97
C LYS A 282 16.26 16.60 -7.66
N SER A 283 15.90 17.88 -7.43
CA SER A 283 16.21 18.57 -6.16
C SER A 283 15.48 17.91 -4.97
N THR A 284 16.23 17.71 -3.89
CA THR A 284 15.77 17.14 -2.62
C THR A 284 15.69 18.19 -1.49
N ASP A 285 15.94 19.47 -1.79
CA ASP A 285 16.08 20.52 -0.75
C ASP A 285 14.82 20.72 0.11
N HIS A 286 13.63 20.58 -0.49
CA HIS A 286 12.36 20.67 0.22
C HIS A 286 12.11 19.49 1.16
N LEU A 287 12.62 18.30 0.86
CA LEU A 287 12.52 17.10 1.72
C LEU A 287 13.38 17.26 2.98
N LYS A 288 14.60 17.78 2.85
CA LYS A 288 15.51 18.05 3.98
C LYS A 288 14.94 19.07 4.99
N ARG A 289 14.07 19.99 4.55
CA ARG A 289 13.37 20.92 5.44
C ARG A 289 12.27 20.24 6.25
N GLN A 290 11.58 19.24 5.68
CA GLN A 290 10.52 18.49 6.37
C GLN A 290 11.06 17.55 7.46
N GLU A 291 12.27 17.01 7.31
CA GLU A 291 12.91 16.17 8.34
C GLU A 291 13.16 16.90 9.65
N LYS A 292 13.46 18.21 9.61
CA LYS A 292 13.68 19.04 10.83
C LYS A 292 12.40 19.29 11.63
N ASP A 293 11.24 19.22 10.95
CA ASP A 293 9.93 19.49 11.58
C ASP A 293 9.18 18.19 11.97
N ASN A 294 9.65 17.02 11.50
CA ASN A 294 9.04 15.73 11.76
C ASN A 294 9.93 14.83 12.63
N ILE A 295 10.00 15.11 13.91
CA ILE A 295 10.49 14.12 14.89
C ILE A 295 9.43 13.02 14.97
N PHE A 296 9.65 11.95 14.20
CA PHE A 296 8.88 10.72 14.28
C PHE A 296 9.10 10.08 15.64
N ASP A 297 8.18 10.25 16.57
CA ASP A 297 8.16 9.44 17.80
C ASP A 297 7.70 8.02 17.45
N SER A 298 8.69 7.18 17.17
CA SER A 298 8.50 5.79 16.76
C SER A 298 8.37 4.83 17.95
N SER A 299 8.28 5.32 19.18
CA SER A 299 8.26 4.49 20.40
C SER A 299 6.90 3.86 20.70
N ARG A 300 5.86 4.08 19.84
CA ARG A 300 4.49 3.63 20.08
C ARG A 300 3.92 2.66 19.04
N ILE A 301 4.78 2.03 18.22
CA ILE A 301 4.34 0.97 17.31
C ILE A 301 4.98 -0.35 17.77
N TYR A 302 4.43 -0.89 18.86
CA TYR A 302 4.51 -2.30 19.27
C TYR A 302 3.17 -2.68 19.91
#